data_c56c8dc297ec8f4ade888165ef020930
#
_entry.id   c56c8dc297ec8f4ade888165ef020930
#
_cell.length_a   1.000
_cell.length_b   1.000
_cell.length_c   1.000
_cell.angle_alpha   90.00
_cell.angle_beta   90.00
_cell.angle_gamma   90.00
#
_symmetry.space_group_name_H-M   'P 1'
#
loop_
_entity.id
_entity.type
_entity.pdbx_description
1 polymer ?
#
loop_
_entity_poly.entity_id
_entity_poly.type
_entity_poly.pdbx_seq_one_letter_code
_entity_poly.pdbx_strand_id
1 'polypeptide(L)'
;RAKEIRNNKITMKLNLNKDINEFLSSSRKMSLNPFTLKFEGKSEDDFLKDYFYSSIQILRVAMILGMVLYILFVLLDIILIPEVLTQAIIVRFVIVLPLLLAIYLFSFQKKFKEWWQLAAMIPVLLSGSGIIVIILLSPPNGKVFYYVGIILVLIYNYLLTKLRFLHASLTGFLLIVFYLISLLSYRDVSNVLVFNNIFFLLSANLL
;
A
#
# COMPACT_ATOMS: atom_id res chain seq x y z
N ARG A 1 16.01 -43.67 41.05
CA ARG A 1 14.94 -42.67 40.68
C ARG A 1 15.41 -41.21 40.87
N ALA A 2 15.89 -40.79 42.07
CA ALA A 2 16.30 -39.38 42.32
C ALA A 2 17.50 -38.93 41.45
N LYS A 3 18.48 -39.80 41.20
CA LYS A 3 19.65 -39.51 40.35
C LYS A 3 19.31 -39.35 38.85
N GLU A 4 18.34 -40.10 38.41
CA GLU A 4 17.84 -40.08 37.04
C GLU A 4 17.03 -38.79 36.73
N ILE A 5 16.17 -38.37 37.64
CA ILE A 5 15.43 -37.11 37.57
C ILE A 5 16.37 -35.91 37.56
N ARG A 6 17.45 -35.96 38.36
CA ARG A 6 18.47 -34.91 38.41
C ARG A 6 19.26 -34.81 37.10
N ASN A 7 19.64 -35.94 36.51
CA ASN A 7 20.33 -35.97 35.23
C ASN A 7 19.46 -35.46 34.10
N ASN A 8 18.18 -35.86 34.03
CA ASN A 8 17.23 -35.36 33.02
C ASN A 8 17.03 -33.84 33.15
N LYS A 9 16.96 -33.29 34.37
CA LYS A 9 16.87 -31.85 34.59
C LYS A 9 18.12 -31.08 34.16
N ILE A 10 19.29 -31.66 34.33
CA ILE A 10 20.57 -31.06 33.89
C ILE A 10 20.67 -31.08 32.36
N THR A 11 20.33 -32.22 31.74
CA THR A 11 20.35 -32.35 30.26
C THR A 11 19.36 -31.39 29.62
N MET A 12 18.16 -31.26 30.19
CA MET A 12 17.13 -30.32 29.69
C MET A 12 17.59 -28.83 29.80
N LYS A 13 18.28 -28.46 30.91
CA LYS A 13 18.87 -27.11 31.07
C LYS A 13 19.99 -26.85 30.08
N LEU A 14 20.84 -27.85 29.81
CA LEU A 14 21.93 -27.73 28.84
C LEU A 14 21.42 -27.56 27.40
N ASN A 15 20.41 -28.33 27.02
CA ASN A 15 19.77 -28.17 25.72
C ASN A 15 19.10 -26.81 25.58
N LEU A 16 18.33 -26.37 26.59
CA LEU A 16 17.70 -25.06 26.60
C LEU A 16 18.71 -23.91 26.47
N ASN A 17 19.86 -23.99 27.17
CA ASN A 17 20.92 -22.99 27.06
C ASN A 17 21.60 -23.02 25.68
N LYS A 18 21.75 -24.19 25.07
CA LYS A 18 22.26 -24.32 23.70
C LYS A 18 21.32 -23.68 22.70
N ASP A 19 20.02 -23.98 22.79
CA ASP A 19 18.98 -23.40 21.91
C ASP A 19 18.91 -21.88 22.06
N ILE A 20 18.99 -21.37 23.32
CA ILE A 20 19.04 -19.92 23.60
C ILE A 20 20.31 -19.29 22.99
N ASN A 21 21.48 -19.92 23.13
CA ASN A 21 22.70 -19.37 22.57
C ASN A 21 22.71 -19.42 21.03
N GLU A 22 22.16 -20.46 20.42
CA GLU A 22 21.95 -20.52 18.95
C GLU A 22 20.99 -19.44 18.49
N PHE A 23 19.87 -19.23 19.19
CA PHE A 23 18.93 -18.15 18.91
C PHE A 23 19.57 -16.78 19.05
N LEU A 24 20.32 -16.51 20.14
CA LEU A 24 21.02 -15.25 20.34
C LEU A 24 22.13 -15.02 19.30
N SER A 25 22.83 -16.08 18.89
CA SER A 25 23.87 -15.99 17.85
C SER A 25 23.28 -15.74 16.46
N SER A 26 22.13 -16.34 16.15
CA SER A 26 21.39 -16.08 14.91
C SER A 26 20.81 -14.67 14.88
N SER A 27 20.27 -14.20 16.00
CA SER A 27 19.75 -12.82 16.15
C SER A 27 20.85 -11.76 16.01
N ARG A 28 22.07 -12.02 16.51
CA ARG A 28 23.23 -11.12 16.33
C ARG A 28 23.75 -11.05 14.89
N LYS A 29 23.46 -12.06 14.05
CA LYS A 29 23.86 -12.09 12.63
C LYS A 29 22.83 -11.43 11.71
N MET A 30 21.68 -10.97 12.23
CA MET A 30 20.70 -10.23 11.44
C MET A 30 21.16 -8.78 11.29
N SER A 31 21.97 -8.49 10.28
CA SER A 31 22.28 -7.11 9.90
C SER A 31 21.17 -6.59 8.99
N LEU A 32 20.59 -5.46 9.37
CA LEU A 32 19.59 -4.72 8.59
C LEU A 32 20.30 -3.55 7.89
N ASN A 33 20.18 -3.47 6.57
CA ASN A 33 20.67 -2.30 5.83
C ASN A 33 19.74 -1.10 6.13
N PRO A 34 20.25 0.01 6.71
CA PRO A 34 19.42 1.13 7.13
C PRO A 34 18.78 1.91 5.97
N PHE A 35 19.34 1.85 4.75
CA PHE A 35 18.80 2.52 3.58
C PHE A 35 17.76 1.69 2.82
N THR A 36 18.04 0.40 2.65
CA THR A 36 17.15 -0.48 1.88
C THR A 36 16.13 -1.20 2.74
N LEU A 37 16.31 -1.18 4.08
CA LEU A 37 15.49 -1.91 5.05
C LEU A 37 15.39 -3.41 4.72
N LYS A 38 16.48 -3.98 4.18
CA LYS A 38 16.60 -5.41 3.86
C LYS A 38 17.53 -6.11 4.82
N PHE A 39 17.20 -7.34 5.17
CA PHE A 39 18.13 -8.22 5.90
C PHE A 39 19.17 -8.79 4.95
N GLU A 40 20.33 -9.16 5.47
CA GLU A 40 21.38 -9.80 4.68
C GLU A 40 21.18 -11.32 4.58
N GLY A 41 21.36 -11.86 3.36
CA GLY A 41 21.38 -13.30 3.09
C GLY A 41 20.04 -14.03 3.22
N LYS A 42 20.07 -15.27 3.73
CA LYS A 42 18.88 -16.14 3.85
C LYS A 42 17.78 -15.57 4.75
N SER A 43 18.13 -14.70 5.69
CA SER A 43 17.17 -14.08 6.59
C SER A 43 16.14 -13.20 5.86
N GLU A 44 16.52 -12.59 4.72
CA GLU A 44 15.58 -11.82 3.90
C GLU A 44 14.55 -12.74 3.22
N ASP A 45 14.98 -13.89 2.69
CA ASP A 45 14.08 -14.83 2.00
C ASP A 45 13.05 -15.43 2.97
N ASP A 46 13.48 -15.79 4.18
CA ASP A 46 12.59 -16.33 5.21
C ASP A 46 11.63 -15.24 5.71
N PHE A 47 12.12 -14.03 5.95
CA PHE A 47 11.29 -12.88 6.28
C PHE A 47 10.24 -12.60 5.19
N LEU A 48 10.63 -12.60 3.92
CA LEU A 48 9.70 -12.34 2.80
C LEU A 48 8.61 -13.41 2.70
N LYS A 49 8.93 -14.67 2.97
CA LYS A 49 7.94 -15.75 3.00
C LYS A 49 6.93 -15.55 4.12
N ASP A 50 7.41 -15.34 5.34
CA ASP A 50 6.54 -15.14 6.51
C ASP A 50 5.70 -13.88 6.37
N TYR A 51 6.30 -12.80 5.87
CA TYR A 51 5.61 -11.55 5.62
C TYR A 51 4.50 -11.70 4.56
N PHE A 52 4.75 -12.46 3.49
CA PHE A 52 3.73 -12.76 2.50
C PHE A 52 2.55 -13.51 3.10
N TYR A 53 2.79 -14.61 3.82
CA TYR A 53 1.71 -15.44 4.36
C TYR A 53 0.89 -14.72 5.44
N SER A 54 1.52 -13.88 6.24
CA SER A 54 0.83 -13.06 7.24
C SER A 54 0.05 -11.90 6.63
N SER A 55 0.46 -11.39 5.46
CA SER A 55 -0.09 -10.18 4.85
C SER A 55 -1.15 -10.45 3.79
N ILE A 56 -1.11 -11.61 3.10
CA ILE A 56 -1.94 -11.85 1.91
C ILE A 56 -3.44 -11.78 2.18
N GLN A 57 -3.91 -12.29 3.31
CA GLN A 57 -5.33 -12.23 3.65
C GLN A 57 -5.77 -10.79 3.95
N ILE A 58 -4.95 -10.05 4.69
CA ILE A 58 -5.22 -8.64 5.00
C ILE A 58 -5.24 -7.83 3.70
N LEU A 59 -4.29 -8.07 2.79
CA LEU A 59 -4.24 -7.42 1.48
C LEU A 59 -5.50 -7.69 0.66
N ARG A 60 -6.03 -8.93 0.65
CA ARG A 60 -7.27 -9.28 -0.06
C ARG A 60 -8.48 -8.55 0.53
N VAL A 61 -8.59 -8.51 1.85
CA VAL A 61 -9.66 -7.75 2.52
C VAL A 61 -9.51 -6.26 2.22
N ALA A 62 -8.30 -5.73 2.24
CA ALA A 62 -8.03 -4.35 1.87
C ALA A 62 -8.45 -4.06 0.42
N MET A 63 -8.14 -4.93 -0.54
CA MET A 63 -8.57 -4.75 -1.94
C MET A 63 -10.09 -4.69 -2.08
N ILE A 64 -10.83 -5.57 -1.38
CA ILE A 64 -12.30 -5.53 -1.37
C ILE A 64 -12.79 -4.20 -0.77
N LEU A 65 -12.25 -3.82 0.40
CA LEU A 65 -12.61 -2.57 1.05
C LEU A 65 -12.30 -1.36 0.14
N GLY A 66 -11.15 -1.37 -0.52
CA GLY A 66 -10.76 -0.35 -1.50
C GLY A 66 -11.75 -0.25 -2.66
N MET A 67 -12.18 -1.37 -3.24
CA MET A 67 -13.20 -1.39 -4.30
C MET A 67 -14.54 -0.85 -3.80
N VAL A 68 -14.98 -1.24 -2.61
CA VAL A 68 -16.24 -0.72 -2.01
C VAL A 68 -16.15 0.79 -1.80
N LEU A 69 -15.06 1.28 -1.20
CA LEU A 69 -14.86 2.73 -1.03
C LEU A 69 -14.83 3.44 -2.38
N TYR A 70 -14.16 2.87 -3.39
CA TYR A 70 -14.08 3.46 -4.73
C TYR A 70 -15.46 3.57 -5.40
N ILE A 71 -16.35 2.61 -5.18
CA ILE A 71 -17.76 2.65 -5.62
C ILE A 71 -18.52 3.75 -4.86
N LEU A 72 -18.35 3.84 -3.54
CA LEU A 72 -19.03 4.85 -2.72
C LEU A 72 -18.67 6.29 -3.12
N PHE A 73 -17.50 6.51 -3.69
CA PHE A 73 -17.11 7.83 -4.22
C PHE A 73 -18.04 8.34 -5.34
N VAL A 74 -18.82 7.47 -5.98
CA VAL A 74 -19.84 7.89 -6.98
C VAL A 74 -20.88 8.83 -6.35
N LEU A 75 -21.18 8.66 -5.06
CA LEU A 75 -22.09 9.57 -4.34
C LEU A 75 -21.54 11.00 -4.30
N LEU A 76 -20.21 11.13 -4.17
CA LEU A 76 -19.56 12.43 -4.27
C LEU A 76 -19.53 12.96 -5.70
N ASP A 77 -19.36 12.09 -6.71
CA ASP A 77 -19.40 12.48 -8.12
C ASP A 77 -20.75 13.11 -8.48
N ILE A 78 -21.87 12.53 -8.01
CA ILE A 78 -23.21 13.04 -8.24
C ILE A 78 -23.38 14.46 -7.67
N ILE A 79 -22.78 14.74 -6.53
CA ILE A 79 -22.94 16.02 -5.81
C ILE A 79 -21.95 17.07 -6.34
N LEU A 80 -20.67 16.67 -6.57
CA LEU A 80 -19.60 17.63 -6.83
C LEU A 80 -19.36 17.91 -8.32
N ILE A 81 -19.66 16.94 -9.19
CA ILE A 81 -19.35 17.01 -10.63
C ILE A 81 -20.47 16.46 -11.53
N PRO A 82 -21.72 16.87 -11.34
CA PRO A 82 -22.84 16.35 -12.13
C PRO A 82 -22.65 16.53 -13.64
N GLU A 83 -21.90 17.56 -14.09
CA GLU A 83 -21.65 17.86 -15.49
C GLU A 83 -20.82 16.78 -16.20
N VAL A 84 -19.93 16.10 -15.47
CA VAL A 84 -19.05 15.05 -15.99
C VAL A 84 -19.30 13.68 -15.35
N LEU A 85 -20.49 13.52 -14.76
CA LEU A 85 -20.86 12.29 -14.04
C LEU A 85 -20.73 11.03 -14.93
N THR A 86 -21.17 11.10 -16.17
CA THR A 86 -21.10 9.97 -17.12
C THR A 86 -19.65 9.54 -17.35
N GLN A 87 -18.75 10.50 -17.54
CA GLN A 87 -17.31 10.23 -17.74
C GLN A 87 -16.71 9.64 -16.47
N ALA A 88 -17.06 10.18 -15.29
CA ALA A 88 -16.61 9.65 -14.01
C ALA A 88 -17.07 8.19 -13.79
N ILE A 89 -18.33 7.87 -14.13
CA ILE A 89 -18.86 6.51 -14.08
C ILE A 89 -18.09 5.57 -15.03
N ILE A 90 -17.80 6.01 -16.26
CA ILE A 90 -17.02 5.21 -17.21
C ILE A 90 -15.63 4.92 -16.65
N VAL A 91 -14.90 5.94 -16.15
CA VAL A 91 -13.58 5.76 -15.55
C VAL A 91 -13.63 4.77 -14.38
N ARG A 92 -14.61 4.89 -13.50
CA ARG A 92 -14.74 4.02 -12.32
C ARG A 92 -15.14 2.60 -12.66
N PHE A 93 -16.24 2.41 -13.38
CA PHE A 93 -16.87 1.09 -13.55
C PHE A 93 -16.38 0.34 -14.77
N VAL A 94 -15.95 1.02 -15.82
CA VAL A 94 -15.49 0.37 -17.05
C VAL A 94 -13.97 0.20 -17.08
N ILE A 95 -13.21 1.12 -16.44
CA ILE A 95 -11.76 1.07 -16.49
C ILE A 95 -11.18 0.57 -15.16
N VAL A 96 -11.38 1.33 -14.07
CA VAL A 96 -10.64 1.08 -12.82
C VAL A 96 -11.14 -0.16 -12.08
N LEU A 97 -12.45 -0.29 -11.85
CA LEU A 97 -12.99 -1.43 -11.10
C LEU A 97 -12.72 -2.80 -11.74
N PRO A 98 -12.85 -3.00 -13.06
CA PRO A 98 -12.49 -4.27 -13.68
C PRO A 98 -11.01 -4.61 -13.53
N LEU A 99 -10.11 -3.61 -13.60
CA LEU A 99 -8.69 -3.81 -13.38
C LEU A 99 -8.37 -4.14 -11.91
N LEU A 100 -9.03 -3.48 -10.95
CA LEU A 100 -8.90 -3.81 -9.53
C LEU A 100 -9.37 -5.24 -9.24
N LEU A 101 -10.51 -5.63 -9.84
CA LEU A 101 -11.04 -6.99 -9.72
C LEU A 101 -10.07 -8.02 -10.34
N ALA A 102 -9.49 -7.72 -11.49
CA ALA A 102 -8.51 -8.60 -12.15
C ALA A 102 -7.28 -8.84 -11.24
N ILE A 103 -6.76 -7.79 -10.59
CA ILE A 103 -5.62 -7.94 -9.66
C ILE A 103 -6.04 -8.70 -8.40
N TYR A 104 -7.24 -8.44 -7.89
CA TYR A 104 -7.80 -9.20 -6.77
C TYR A 104 -7.87 -10.70 -7.10
N LEU A 105 -8.41 -11.08 -8.26
CA LEU A 105 -8.47 -12.47 -8.72
C LEU A 105 -7.06 -13.04 -8.97
N PHE A 106 -6.14 -12.25 -9.51
CA PHE A 106 -4.73 -12.64 -9.67
C PHE A 106 -4.06 -12.97 -8.32
N SER A 107 -4.49 -12.33 -7.21
CA SER A 107 -3.94 -12.58 -5.88
C SER A 107 -4.12 -14.03 -5.38
N PHE A 108 -5.00 -14.82 -6.01
CA PHE A 108 -5.21 -16.23 -5.68
C PHE A 108 -4.28 -17.18 -6.47
N GLN A 109 -3.57 -16.68 -7.47
CA GLN A 109 -2.65 -17.49 -8.27
C GLN A 109 -1.30 -17.68 -7.57
N LYS A 110 -0.65 -18.83 -7.80
CA LYS A 110 0.66 -19.15 -7.22
C LYS A 110 1.74 -18.15 -7.61
N LYS A 111 1.71 -17.66 -8.85
CA LYS A 111 2.65 -16.66 -9.38
C LYS A 111 2.58 -15.31 -8.65
N PHE A 112 1.46 -14.99 -8.02
CA PHE A 112 1.30 -13.74 -7.26
C PHE A 112 2.36 -13.59 -6.17
N LYS A 113 2.76 -14.69 -5.53
CA LYS A 113 3.75 -14.68 -4.44
C LYS A 113 5.10 -14.07 -4.85
N GLU A 114 5.51 -14.26 -6.10
CA GLU A 114 6.81 -13.76 -6.58
C GLU A 114 6.81 -12.23 -6.77
N TRP A 115 5.65 -11.68 -7.14
CA TRP A 115 5.49 -10.27 -7.52
C TRP A 115 4.55 -9.48 -6.61
N TRP A 116 4.17 -10.05 -5.46
CA TRP A 116 3.08 -9.53 -4.65
C TRP A 116 3.24 -8.07 -4.21
N GLN A 117 4.45 -7.60 -3.92
CA GLN A 117 4.70 -6.20 -3.57
C GLN A 117 4.41 -5.28 -4.76
N LEU A 118 4.93 -5.61 -5.94
CA LEU A 118 4.65 -4.84 -7.16
C LEU A 118 3.18 -4.92 -7.55
N ALA A 119 2.59 -6.12 -7.48
CA ALA A 119 1.18 -6.33 -7.77
C ALA A 119 0.26 -5.56 -6.80
N ALA A 120 0.64 -5.40 -5.54
CA ALA A 120 -0.11 -4.63 -4.55
C ALA A 120 0.01 -3.11 -4.73
N MET A 121 1.07 -2.61 -5.40
CA MET A 121 1.18 -1.19 -5.79
C MET A 121 0.15 -0.81 -6.87
N ILE A 122 -0.15 -1.74 -7.79
CA ILE A 122 -1.00 -1.45 -8.95
C ILE A 122 -2.41 -0.99 -8.56
N PRO A 123 -3.15 -1.63 -7.63
CA PRO A 123 -4.46 -1.15 -7.21
C PRO A 123 -4.45 0.28 -6.68
N VAL A 124 -3.41 0.65 -5.94
CA VAL A 124 -3.25 2.01 -5.39
C VAL A 124 -3.02 3.02 -6.52
N LEU A 125 -2.10 2.71 -7.44
CA LEU A 125 -1.82 3.55 -8.60
C LEU A 125 -3.04 3.69 -9.52
N LEU A 126 -3.77 2.60 -9.77
CA LEU A 126 -4.98 2.63 -10.58
C LEU A 126 -6.08 3.48 -9.96
N SER A 127 -6.34 3.30 -8.66
CA SER A 127 -7.36 4.09 -7.95
C SER A 127 -7.00 5.57 -7.93
N GLY A 128 -5.76 5.90 -7.59
CA GLY A 128 -5.29 7.28 -7.56
C GLY A 128 -5.26 7.93 -8.94
N SER A 129 -4.77 7.22 -9.97
CA SER A 129 -4.77 7.72 -11.36
C SER A 129 -6.19 7.91 -11.88
N GLY A 130 -7.13 7.01 -11.54
CA GLY A 130 -8.54 7.19 -11.87
C GLY A 130 -9.14 8.46 -11.27
N ILE A 131 -8.82 8.77 -10.01
CA ILE A 131 -9.21 10.03 -9.37
C ILE A 131 -8.58 11.23 -10.10
N ILE A 132 -7.30 11.15 -10.46
CA ILE A 132 -6.61 12.22 -11.21
C ILE A 132 -7.26 12.46 -12.57
N VAL A 133 -7.65 11.41 -13.29
CA VAL A 133 -8.39 11.54 -14.57
C VAL A 133 -9.73 12.23 -14.33
N ILE A 134 -10.47 11.90 -13.29
CA ILE A 134 -11.72 12.57 -12.95
C ILE A 134 -11.48 14.05 -12.62
N ILE A 135 -10.42 14.38 -11.89
CA ILE A 135 -10.00 15.77 -11.63
C ILE A 135 -9.74 16.51 -12.94
N LEU A 136 -9.05 15.88 -13.89
CA LEU A 136 -8.79 16.48 -15.22
C LEU A 136 -10.07 16.82 -15.99
N LEU A 137 -11.07 15.95 -15.90
CA LEU A 137 -12.35 16.12 -16.58
C LEU A 137 -13.29 17.10 -15.87
N SER A 138 -13.08 17.32 -14.56
CA SER A 138 -13.98 18.09 -13.71
C SER A 138 -13.95 19.59 -13.99
N PRO A 139 -15.07 20.30 -13.78
CA PRO A 139 -15.11 21.77 -13.79
C PRO A 139 -14.25 22.36 -12.65
N PRO A 140 -13.89 23.67 -12.71
CA PRO A 140 -13.00 24.30 -11.73
C PRO A 140 -13.43 24.09 -10.27
N ASN A 141 -14.72 24.16 -9.98
CA ASN A 141 -15.26 23.99 -8.62
C ASN A 141 -15.07 22.54 -8.09
N GLY A 142 -15.24 21.53 -8.94
CA GLY A 142 -15.04 20.13 -8.58
C GLY A 142 -13.58 19.81 -8.28
N LYS A 143 -12.65 20.38 -9.04
CA LYS A 143 -11.21 20.14 -8.91
C LYS A 143 -10.66 20.44 -7.52
N VAL A 144 -11.20 21.48 -6.85
CA VAL A 144 -10.75 21.92 -5.54
C VAL A 144 -10.98 20.86 -4.45
N PHE A 145 -12.03 20.04 -4.57
CA PHE A 145 -12.40 19.07 -3.53
C PHE A 145 -11.84 17.66 -3.80
N TYR A 146 -11.59 17.30 -5.06
CA TYR A 146 -11.20 15.93 -5.43
C TYR A 146 -9.82 15.50 -5.00
N TYR A 147 -8.89 16.44 -4.72
CA TYR A 147 -7.56 16.09 -4.21
C TYR A 147 -7.62 15.34 -2.87
N VAL A 148 -8.67 15.55 -2.08
CA VAL A 148 -8.92 14.81 -0.83
C VAL A 148 -9.03 13.31 -1.08
N GLY A 149 -9.57 12.91 -2.24
CA GLY A 149 -9.61 11.51 -2.66
C GLY A 149 -8.21 10.90 -2.83
N ILE A 150 -7.23 11.68 -3.30
CA ILE A 150 -5.84 11.22 -3.41
C ILE A 150 -5.23 11.06 -2.01
N ILE A 151 -5.50 11.98 -1.07
CA ILE A 151 -5.07 11.84 0.33
C ILE A 151 -5.61 10.55 0.92
N LEU A 152 -6.89 10.23 0.68
CA LEU A 152 -7.48 8.99 1.18
C LEU A 152 -6.82 7.75 0.57
N VAL A 153 -6.46 7.78 -0.71
CA VAL A 153 -5.69 6.70 -1.38
C VAL A 153 -4.30 6.57 -0.76
N LEU A 154 -3.62 7.67 -0.41
CA LEU A 154 -2.33 7.64 0.28
C LEU A 154 -2.46 7.02 1.67
N ILE A 155 -3.44 7.43 2.46
CA ILE A 155 -3.71 6.85 3.78
C ILE A 155 -4.00 5.34 3.66
N TYR A 156 -4.85 4.95 2.71
CA TYR A 156 -5.14 3.55 2.40
C TYR A 156 -3.87 2.77 2.05
N ASN A 157 -2.98 3.36 1.23
CA ASN A 157 -1.71 2.78 0.83
C ASN A 157 -0.84 2.39 2.04
N TYR A 158 -0.70 3.25 3.03
CA TYR A 158 0.14 2.97 4.21
C TYR A 158 -0.53 2.06 5.25
N LEU A 159 -1.83 2.22 5.47
CA LEU A 159 -2.51 1.50 6.55
C LEU A 159 -2.95 0.09 6.17
N LEU A 160 -3.39 -0.11 4.93
CA LEU A 160 -4.15 -1.32 4.57
C LEU A 160 -3.44 -2.25 3.59
N THR A 161 -2.58 -1.73 2.71
CA THR A 161 -2.02 -2.56 1.62
C THR A 161 -0.92 -3.52 2.05
N LYS A 162 -0.38 -3.36 3.27
CA LYS A 162 0.77 -4.17 3.75
C LYS A 162 1.97 -4.12 2.80
N LEU A 163 2.12 -3.04 2.06
CA LEU A 163 3.34 -2.77 1.29
C LEU A 163 4.51 -2.49 2.23
N ARG A 164 5.70 -2.94 1.85
CA ARG A 164 6.93 -2.51 2.52
C ARG A 164 7.08 -1.00 2.36
N PHE A 165 7.64 -0.35 3.37
CA PHE A 165 7.77 1.11 3.42
C PHE A 165 8.28 1.72 2.11
N LEU A 166 9.35 1.17 1.52
CA LEU A 166 9.90 1.69 0.26
C LEU A 166 8.91 1.60 -0.92
N HIS A 167 8.14 0.51 -1.02
CA HIS A 167 7.14 0.35 -2.07
C HIS A 167 5.94 1.29 -1.84
N ALA A 168 5.50 1.42 -0.58
CA ALA A 168 4.42 2.34 -0.23
C ALA A 168 4.80 3.80 -0.52
N SER A 169 6.01 4.22 -0.09
CA SER A 169 6.52 5.57 -0.32
C SER A 169 6.71 5.87 -1.81
N LEU A 170 7.24 4.91 -2.58
CA LEU A 170 7.39 5.05 -4.04
C LEU A 170 6.02 5.19 -4.71
N THR A 171 5.04 4.37 -4.32
CA THR A 171 3.68 4.43 -4.87
C THR A 171 3.04 5.79 -4.59
N GLY A 172 3.14 6.27 -3.35
CA GLY A 172 2.62 7.57 -2.96
C GLY A 172 3.32 8.71 -3.70
N PHE A 173 4.67 8.66 -3.83
CA PHE A 173 5.42 9.64 -4.58
C PHE A 173 5.01 9.69 -6.06
N LEU A 174 4.85 8.54 -6.71
CA LEU A 174 4.37 8.48 -8.09
C LEU A 174 2.98 9.12 -8.24
N LEU A 175 2.05 8.87 -7.32
CA LEU A 175 0.73 9.50 -7.34
C LEU A 175 0.82 11.02 -7.20
N ILE A 176 1.68 11.53 -6.32
CA ILE A 176 1.91 12.96 -6.16
C ILE A 176 2.46 13.56 -7.45
N VAL A 177 3.45 12.91 -8.08
CA VAL A 177 4.01 13.35 -9.37
C VAL A 177 2.93 13.38 -10.46
N PHE A 178 2.09 12.34 -10.57
CA PHE A 178 0.98 12.31 -11.53
C PHE A 178 -0.02 13.44 -11.28
N TYR A 179 -0.33 13.72 -10.02
CA TYR A 179 -1.18 14.83 -9.65
C TYR A 179 -0.56 16.18 -10.04
N LEU A 180 0.74 16.40 -9.75
CA LEU A 180 1.44 17.62 -10.12
C LEU A 180 1.47 17.83 -11.64
N ILE A 181 1.73 16.78 -12.41
CA ILE A 181 1.67 16.83 -13.87
C ILE A 181 0.25 17.24 -14.32
N SER A 182 -0.79 16.69 -13.68
CA SER A 182 -2.16 17.07 -13.99
C SER A 182 -2.46 18.54 -13.72
N LEU A 183 -1.89 19.12 -12.66
CA LEU A 183 -2.03 20.55 -12.36
C LEU A 183 -1.40 21.46 -13.41
N LEU A 184 -0.32 21.04 -14.09
CA LEU A 184 0.30 21.81 -15.17
C LEU A 184 -0.63 22.00 -16.38
N SER A 185 -1.64 21.15 -16.51
CA SER A 185 -2.64 21.27 -17.58
C SER A 185 -3.67 22.39 -17.34
N TYR A 186 -3.62 23.04 -16.18
CA TYR A 186 -4.55 24.12 -15.82
C TYR A 186 -3.85 25.49 -15.85
N ARG A 187 -4.41 26.43 -16.60
CA ARG A 187 -3.89 27.80 -16.70
C ARG A 187 -4.31 28.72 -15.56
N ASP A 188 -5.40 28.38 -14.82
CA ASP A 188 -6.05 29.29 -13.86
C ASP A 188 -6.07 28.76 -12.43
N VAL A 189 -5.09 27.91 -12.03
CA VAL A 189 -5.04 27.43 -10.63
C VAL A 189 -4.28 28.43 -9.76
N SER A 190 -4.91 28.88 -8.69
CA SER A 190 -4.27 29.74 -7.69
C SER A 190 -3.02 29.05 -7.11
N ASN A 191 -1.89 29.75 -7.07
CA ASN A 191 -0.64 29.26 -6.48
C ASN A 191 -0.83 28.83 -5.01
N VAL A 192 -1.74 29.50 -4.28
CA VAL A 192 -2.08 29.15 -2.89
C VAL A 192 -2.71 27.76 -2.82
N LEU A 193 -3.64 27.45 -3.74
CA LEU A 193 -4.29 26.14 -3.79
C LEU A 193 -3.29 25.02 -4.15
N VAL A 194 -2.40 25.26 -5.11
CA VAL A 194 -1.34 24.34 -5.50
C VAL A 194 -0.43 24.06 -4.31
N PHE A 195 0.04 25.08 -3.62
CA PHE A 195 0.89 24.95 -2.44
C PHE A 195 0.19 24.16 -1.33
N ASN A 196 -1.06 24.48 -1.03
CA ASN A 196 -1.85 23.78 -0.02
C ASN A 196 -1.98 22.29 -0.33
N ASN A 197 -2.35 21.94 -1.58
CA ASN A 197 -2.52 20.56 -1.98
C ASN A 197 -1.20 19.77 -1.94
N ILE A 198 -0.11 20.36 -2.43
CA ILE A 198 1.24 19.75 -2.36
C ILE A 198 1.63 19.50 -0.90
N PHE A 199 1.44 20.50 -0.04
CA PHE A 199 1.77 20.37 1.39
C PHE A 199 1.04 19.20 2.04
N PHE A 200 -0.28 19.08 1.85
CA PHE A 200 -1.05 17.98 2.43
C PHE A 200 -0.73 16.62 1.82
N LEU A 201 -0.51 16.54 0.50
CA LEU A 201 -0.13 15.30 -0.17
C LEU A 201 1.25 14.80 0.27
N LEU A 202 2.24 15.69 0.36
CA LEU A 202 3.57 15.34 0.86
C LEU A 202 3.50 14.94 2.33
N SER A 203 2.76 15.68 3.17
CA SER A 203 2.57 15.32 4.56
C SER A 203 1.92 13.94 4.73
N ALA A 204 0.89 13.63 3.94
CA ALA A 204 0.24 12.33 3.95
C ALA A 204 1.14 11.19 3.44
N ASN A 205 2.14 11.49 2.61
CA ASN A 205 3.10 10.51 2.11
C ASN A 205 4.29 10.29 3.06
N LEU A 206 4.55 11.21 3.99
CA LEU A 206 5.64 11.13 4.95
C LEU A 206 5.20 10.54 6.31
N LEU A 207 3.91 10.53 6.62
CA LEU A 207 3.32 9.92 7.81
C LEU A 207 3.22 8.40 7.68
#